data_5fe4f0f8e8488963293e91c671b748dc
#
_entry.id   5fe4f0f8e8488963293e91c671b748dc
#
_cell.length_a   1.000
_cell.length_b   1.000
_cell.length_c   1.000
_cell.angle_alpha   90.00
_cell.angle_beta   90.00
_cell.angle_gamma   90.00
#
_symmetry.space_group_name_H-M   'P 1'
#
loop_
_entity.id
_entity.type
_entity.pdbx_description
1 polymer ?
#
loop_
_entity_poly.entity_id
_entity_poly.type
_entity_poly.pdbx_seq_one_letter_code
_entity_poly.pdbx_strand_id
1 'polypeptide(L)'
;MIALDTNALVRMLIEDDESQAKRVQQVVVSAEKNSVQIIILPEVLIETVWVLESVYRCTRKDISQFLENLISTETFTFPDSTVIRNAVNHYKKRGDFADLLIVAQARKHKAIKFFSFDKNLQKIFPDYVVEKLNQADL
;
A
#
# COMPACT_ATOMS: atom_id res chain seq x y z
N MET A 1 -0.26 19.07 -8.94
CA MET A 1 -0.24 17.65 -8.49
C MET A 1 -0.22 16.74 -9.70
N ILE A 2 0.64 15.74 -9.67
CA ILE A 2 0.70 14.69 -10.70
C ILE A 2 0.47 13.34 -10.06
N ALA A 3 0.16 12.33 -10.86
CA ALA A 3 -0.03 10.96 -10.38
C ALA A 3 0.96 10.02 -11.07
N LEU A 4 1.35 8.97 -10.38
CA LEU A 4 2.13 7.88 -10.96
C LEU A 4 1.27 6.63 -11.06
N ASP A 5 1.48 5.86 -12.13
CA ASP A 5 0.89 4.54 -12.25
C ASP A 5 1.79 3.46 -11.63
N THR A 6 1.33 2.22 -11.68
CA THR A 6 2.05 1.09 -11.10
C THR A 6 3.43 0.89 -11.73
N ASN A 7 3.54 0.94 -13.05
CA ASN A 7 4.83 0.74 -13.71
C ASN A 7 5.85 1.81 -13.33
N ALA A 8 5.42 3.06 -13.26
CA ALA A 8 6.30 4.15 -12.83
C ALA A 8 6.79 3.93 -11.40
N LEU A 9 5.88 3.53 -10.50
CA LEU A 9 6.23 3.27 -9.11
C LEU A 9 7.19 2.08 -8.97
N VAL A 10 6.93 1.00 -9.71
CA VAL A 10 7.81 -0.18 -9.74
C VAL A 10 9.22 0.20 -10.21
N ARG A 11 9.36 1.08 -11.20
CA ARG A 11 10.66 1.51 -11.72
C ARG A 11 11.48 2.32 -10.71
N MET A 12 10.88 2.82 -9.66
CA MET A 12 11.62 3.46 -8.56
C MET A 12 12.43 2.46 -7.75
N LEU A 13 11.97 1.21 -7.66
CA LEU A 13 12.67 0.15 -6.91
C LEU A 13 13.42 -0.80 -7.83
N ILE A 14 12.84 -1.14 -8.96
CA ILE A 14 13.38 -2.12 -9.91
C ILE A 14 13.88 -1.38 -11.15
N GLU A 15 15.21 -1.39 -11.36
CA GLU A 15 15.85 -0.69 -12.46
C GLU A 15 16.17 -1.61 -13.63
N ASP A 16 15.28 -2.54 -13.96
CA ASP A 16 15.47 -3.47 -15.09
C ASP A 16 15.26 -2.81 -16.47
N ASP A 17 14.69 -1.59 -16.47
CA ASP A 17 14.63 -0.72 -17.65
C ASP A 17 15.27 0.63 -17.27
N GLU A 18 16.54 0.80 -17.61
CA GLU A 18 17.30 1.99 -17.21
C GLU A 18 16.70 3.29 -17.75
N SER A 19 16.19 3.27 -18.98
CA SER A 19 15.57 4.46 -19.58
C SER A 19 14.33 4.88 -18.81
N GLN A 20 13.45 3.94 -18.49
CA GLN A 20 12.25 4.22 -17.72
C GLN A 20 12.57 4.64 -16.29
N ALA A 21 13.52 3.96 -15.64
CA ALA A 21 13.95 4.31 -14.28
C ALA A 21 14.49 5.74 -14.21
N LYS A 22 15.30 6.15 -15.18
CA LYS A 22 15.82 7.52 -15.27
C LYS A 22 14.70 8.54 -15.46
N ARG A 23 13.72 8.23 -16.30
CA ARG A 23 12.60 9.14 -16.57
C ARG A 23 11.73 9.33 -15.34
N VAL A 24 11.46 8.28 -14.59
CA VAL A 24 10.72 8.38 -13.32
C VAL A 24 11.52 9.19 -12.31
N GLN A 25 12.81 8.95 -12.18
CA GLN A 25 13.68 9.70 -11.29
C GLN A 25 13.66 11.20 -11.62
N GLN A 26 13.71 11.56 -12.91
CA GLN A 26 13.62 12.95 -13.36
C GLN A 26 12.29 13.59 -12.97
N VAL A 27 11.19 12.84 -13.09
CA VAL A 27 9.86 13.31 -12.67
C VAL A 27 9.85 13.62 -11.17
N VAL A 28 10.37 12.71 -10.36
CA VAL A 28 10.40 12.89 -8.90
C VAL A 28 11.28 14.09 -8.51
N VAL A 29 12.48 14.17 -9.07
CA VAL A 29 13.40 15.28 -8.79
C VAL A 29 12.80 16.62 -9.22
N SER A 30 12.16 16.68 -10.39
CA SER A 30 11.48 17.89 -10.86
C SER A 30 10.33 18.29 -9.95
N ALA A 31 9.55 17.32 -9.50
CA ALA A 31 8.46 17.56 -8.58
C ALA A 31 8.96 18.14 -7.25
N GLU A 32 10.00 17.56 -6.70
CA GLU A 32 10.64 18.08 -5.48
C GLU A 32 11.11 19.51 -5.66
N LYS A 33 11.83 19.75 -6.74
CA LYS A 33 12.42 21.07 -7.03
C LYS A 33 11.35 22.16 -7.19
N ASN A 34 10.21 21.82 -7.76
CA ASN A 34 9.13 22.75 -8.04
C ASN A 34 8.00 22.72 -7.02
N SER A 35 8.17 21.98 -5.92
CA SER A 35 7.15 21.82 -4.87
C SER A 35 5.82 21.31 -5.41
N VAL A 36 5.89 20.38 -6.37
CA VAL A 36 4.72 19.70 -6.94
C VAL A 36 4.53 18.38 -6.21
N GLN A 37 3.33 18.13 -5.73
CA GLN A 37 2.99 16.86 -5.07
C GLN A 37 2.74 15.76 -6.08
N ILE A 38 3.15 14.54 -5.72
CA ILE A 38 2.90 13.32 -6.48
C ILE A 38 1.91 12.49 -5.69
N ILE A 39 0.71 12.28 -6.24
CA ILE A 39 -0.29 11.45 -5.58
C ILE A 39 -0.11 9.98 -5.98
N ILE A 40 -0.13 9.11 -4.97
CA ILE A 40 -0.12 7.66 -5.13
C ILE A 40 -1.47 7.14 -4.66
N LEU A 41 -2.26 6.60 -5.58
CA LEU A 41 -3.59 6.08 -5.25
C LEU A 41 -3.48 4.70 -4.57
N PRO A 42 -4.42 4.37 -3.66
CA PRO A 42 -4.39 3.07 -2.97
C PRO A 42 -4.38 1.88 -3.93
N GLU A 43 -5.12 1.95 -5.02
CA GLU A 43 -5.18 0.90 -6.04
C GLU A 43 -3.80 0.69 -6.68
N VAL A 44 -3.06 1.77 -6.89
CA VAL A 44 -1.69 1.71 -7.44
C VAL A 44 -0.74 1.03 -6.45
N LEU A 45 -0.87 1.34 -5.15
CA LEU A 45 -0.06 0.68 -4.13
C LEU A 45 -0.33 -0.82 -4.06
N ILE A 46 -1.60 -1.22 -4.09
CA ILE A 46 -2.00 -2.63 -4.08
C ILE A 46 -1.37 -3.37 -5.25
N GLU A 47 -1.51 -2.83 -6.45
CA GLU A 47 -0.97 -3.43 -7.66
C GLU A 47 0.56 -3.47 -7.62
N THR A 48 1.19 -2.40 -7.12
CA THR A 48 2.64 -2.31 -7.01
C THR A 48 3.19 -3.41 -6.09
N VAL A 49 2.61 -3.58 -4.90
CA VAL A 49 3.03 -4.63 -3.97
C VAL A 49 2.86 -6.00 -4.61
N TRP A 50 1.72 -6.23 -5.26
CA TRP A 50 1.46 -7.51 -5.94
C TRP A 50 2.52 -7.79 -7.02
N VAL A 51 2.87 -6.80 -7.84
CA VAL A 51 3.89 -6.94 -8.89
C VAL A 51 5.26 -7.23 -8.28
N LEU A 52 5.64 -6.49 -7.24
CA LEU A 52 6.92 -6.69 -6.56
C LEU A 52 7.03 -8.09 -5.95
N GLU A 53 5.95 -8.60 -5.37
CA GLU A 53 5.92 -9.95 -4.81
C GLU A 53 5.91 -11.04 -5.89
N SER A 54 4.99 -10.92 -6.85
CA SER A 54 4.64 -12.00 -7.78
C SER A 54 5.56 -12.07 -8.99
N VAL A 55 5.97 -10.93 -9.53
CA VAL A 55 6.80 -10.84 -10.74
C VAL A 55 8.27 -10.79 -10.37
N TYR A 56 8.64 -9.89 -9.48
CA TYR A 56 10.05 -9.65 -9.12
C TYR A 56 10.52 -10.43 -7.89
N ARG A 57 9.59 -11.08 -7.18
CA ARG A 57 9.87 -11.90 -6.00
C ARG A 57 10.67 -11.17 -4.93
N CYS A 58 10.39 -9.89 -4.76
CA CYS A 58 10.96 -9.08 -3.69
C CYS A 58 10.52 -9.61 -2.34
N THR A 59 11.38 -9.49 -1.34
CA THR A 59 11.05 -9.91 0.02
C THR A 59 10.09 -8.94 0.68
N ARG A 60 9.34 -9.42 1.66
CA ARG A 60 8.47 -8.56 2.49
C ARG A 60 9.28 -7.42 3.12
N LYS A 61 10.48 -7.70 3.57
CA LYS A 61 11.38 -6.71 4.17
C LYS A 61 11.69 -5.58 3.18
N ASP A 62 12.07 -5.92 1.96
CA ASP A 62 12.41 -4.91 0.94
C ASP A 62 11.19 -4.10 0.53
N ILE A 63 10.04 -4.75 0.35
CA ILE A 63 8.79 -4.07 0.02
C ILE A 63 8.36 -3.14 1.15
N SER A 64 8.43 -3.61 2.40
CA SER A 64 8.09 -2.79 3.57
C SER A 64 8.97 -1.55 3.66
N GLN A 65 10.27 -1.70 3.41
CA GLN A 65 11.20 -0.57 3.42
C GLN A 65 10.86 0.43 2.32
N PHE A 66 10.54 -0.07 1.13
CA PHE A 66 10.10 0.78 0.01
C PHE A 66 8.83 1.57 0.37
N LEU A 67 7.83 0.90 0.92
CA LEU A 67 6.59 1.55 1.34
C LEU A 67 6.82 2.60 2.43
N GLU A 68 7.65 2.29 3.42
CA GLU A 68 8.00 3.24 4.47
C GLU A 68 8.72 4.47 3.90
N ASN A 69 9.62 4.28 2.96
CA ASN A 69 10.31 5.37 2.29
C ASN A 69 9.35 6.26 1.50
N LEU A 70 8.41 5.66 0.79
CA LEU A 70 7.38 6.43 0.06
C LEU A 70 6.54 7.29 1.01
N ILE A 71 6.07 6.70 2.11
CA ILE A 71 5.22 7.41 3.08
C ILE A 71 5.99 8.54 3.75
N SER A 72 7.28 8.36 3.98
CA SER A 72 8.13 9.34 4.66
C SER A 72 8.61 10.45 3.75
N THR A 73 8.45 10.33 2.44
CA THR A 73 8.92 11.32 1.48
C THR A 73 7.84 12.38 1.26
N GLU A 74 8.15 13.61 1.58
CA GLU A 74 7.19 14.72 1.59
C GLU A 74 6.55 14.98 0.22
N THR A 75 7.25 14.68 -0.86
CA THR A 75 6.77 14.86 -2.23
C THR A 75 5.59 13.95 -2.56
N PHE A 76 5.48 12.80 -1.89
CA PHE A 76 4.39 11.86 -2.15
C PHE A 76 3.19 12.14 -1.25
N THR A 77 2.03 12.16 -1.86
CA THR A 77 0.74 12.35 -1.17
C THR A 77 -0.11 11.11 -1.34
N PHE A 78 -0.76 10.71 -0.26
CA PHE A 78 -1.62 9.52 -0.23
C PHE A 78 -3.02 9.91 0.23
N PRO A 79 -4.09 9.60 -0.53
CA PRO A 79 -5.43 9.69 0.01
C PRO A 79 -5.52 8.80 1.26
N ASP A 80 -6.09 9.33 2.33
CA ASP A 80 -6.22 8.59 3.58
C ASP A 80 -4.89 8.04 4.11
N SER A 81 -3.91 8.91 4.29
CA SER A 81 -2.56 8.52 4.71
C SER A 81 -2.52 7.67 5.99
N THR A 82 -3.44 7.91 6.93
CA THR A 82 -3.53 7.11 8.17
C THR A 82 -3.88 5.64 7.86
N VAL A 83 -4.79 5.41 6.93
CA VAL A 83 -5.18 4.06 6.48
C VAL A 83 -3.98 3.36 5.83
N ILE A 84 -3.26 4.06 4.97
CA ILE A 84 -2.07 3.53 4.29
C ILE A 84 -0.99 3.17 5.33
N ARG A 85 -0.70 4.06 6.28
CA ARG A 85 0.29 3.79 7.33
C ARG A 85 -0.07 2.57 8.15
N ASN A 86 -1.34 2.43 8.50
CA ASN A 86 -1.83 1.29 9.26
C ASN A 86 -1.59 -0.02 8.49
N ALA A 87 -1.95 -0.05 7.21
CA ALA A 87 -1.73 -1.23 6.36
C ALA A 87 -0.24 -1.58 6.24
N VAL A 88 0.62 -0.58 6.05
CA VAL A 88 2.07 -0.79 5.96
C VAL A 88 2.65 -1.33 7.26
N ASN A 89 2.21 -0.83 8.40
CA ASN A 89 2.67 -1.30 9.71
C ASN A 89 2.32 -2.77 9.94
N HIS A 90 1.12 -3.21 9.54
CA HIS A 90 0.74 -4.61 9.59
C HIS A 90 1.52 -5.45 8.59
N TYR A 91 1.65 -4.97 7.35
CA TYR A 91 2.35 -5.67 6.28
C TYR A 91 3.81 -5.98 6.65
N LYS A 92 4.45 -5.09 7.36
CA LYS A 92 5.83 -5.27 7.84
C LYS A 92 5.98 -6.58 8.60
N LYS A 93 4.96 -6.98 9.35
CA LYS A 93 4.96 -8.20 10.17
C LYS A 93 4.41 -9.41 9.41
N ARG A 94 3.24 -9.28 8.82
CA ARG A 94 2.55 -10.36 8.10
C ARG A 94 1.31 -9.85 7.39
N GLY A 95 0.76 -10.69 6.54
CA GLY A 95 -0.52 -10.45 5.88
C GLY A 95 -0.36 -10.03 4.43
N ASP A 96 -1.45 -10.15 3.68
CA ASP A 96 -1.54 -9.67 2.31
C ASP A 96 -1.84 -8.18 2.32
N PHE A 97 -1.07 -7.40 1.57
CA PHE A 97 -1.18 -5.95 1.61
C PHE A 97 -2.57 -5.45 1.21
N ALA A 98 -3.16 -6.02 0.14
CA ALA A 98 -4.49 -5.65 -0.30
C ALA A 98 -5.53 -5.87 0.78
N ASP A 99 -5.51 -7.03 1.44
CA ASP A 99 -6.42 -7.36 2.52
C ASP A 99 -6.26 -6.41 3.71
N LEU A 100 -5.01 -6.12 4.08
CA LEU A 100 -4.71 -5.21 5.19
C LEU A 100 -5.24 -3.82 4.92
N LEU A 101 -5.09 -3.34 3.69
CA LEU A 101 -5.58 -2.03 3.29
C LEU A 101 -7.12 -1.98 3.29
N ILE A 102 -7.75 -3.03 2.78
CA ILE A 102 -9.22 -3.13 2.77
C ILE A 102 -9.77 -3.13 4.20
N VAL A 103 -9.17 -3.90 5.11
CA VAL A 103 -9.58 -3.91 6.52
C VAL A 103 -9.42 -2.52 7.16
N ALA A 104 -8.30 -1.85 6.90
CA ALA A 104 -8.06 -0.52 7.42
C ALA A 104 -9.10 0.49 6.90
N GLN A 105 -9.48 0.39 5.63
CA GLN A 105 -10.53 1.23 5.04
C GLN A 105 -11.89 0.95 5.66
N ALA A 106 -12.22 -0.32 5.89
CA ALA A 106 -13.48 -0.71 6.52
C ALA A 106 -13.60 -0.09 7.92
N ARG A 107 -12.52 -0.14 8.71
CA ARG A 107 -12.48 0.50 10.03
C ARG A 107 -12.67 2.01 9.93
N LYS A 108 -12.04 2.65 8.98
CA LYS A 108 -12.19 4.09 8.75
C LYS A 108 -13.64 4.47 8.46
N HIS A 109 -14.34 3.65 7.69
CA HIS A 109 -15.75 3.83 7.40
C HIS A 109 -16.68 3.33 8.53
N LYS A 110 -16.12 3.01 9.69
CA LYS A 110 -16.84 2.61 10.89
C LYS A 110 -17.63 1.31 10.75
N ALA A 111 -17.18 0.42 9.87
CA ALA A 111 -17.72 -0.93 9.85
C ALA A 111 -17.36 -1.63 11.17
N ILE A 112 -18.36 -2.12 11.88
CA ILE A 112 -18.16 -2.69 13.21
C ILE A 112 -17.53 -4.08 13.20
N LYS A 113 -17.69 -4.81 12.09
CA LYS A 113 -17.09 -6.11 11.85
C LYS A 113 -16.73 -6.23 10.36
N PHE A 114 -15.75 -7.07 10.09
CA PHE A 114 -15.34 -7.44 8.74
C PHE A 114 -15.62 -8.93 8.53
N PHE A 115 -16.55 -9.23 7.63
CA PHE A 115 -16.91 -10.62 7.35
C PHE A 115 -15.96 -11.20 6.31
N SER A 116 -15.30 -12.30 6.62
CA SER A 116 -14.37 -12.99 5.72
C SER A 116 -14.19 -14.45 6.09
N PHE A 117 -14.01 -15.29 5.08
CA PHE A 117 -13.63 -16.69 5.27
C PHE A 117 -12.12 -16.89 5.33
N ASP A 118 -11.33 -15.84 5.16
CA ASP A 118 -9.87 -15.92 5.14
C ASP A 118 -9.35 -16.17 6.57
N LYS A 119 -8.80 -17.36 6.79
CA LYS A 119 -8.30 -17.77 8.10
C LYS A 119 -7.08 -16.97 8.55
N ASN A 120 -6.22 -16.58 7.62
CA ASN A 120 -5.05 -15.76 7.96
C ASN A 120 -5.48 -14.37 8.41
N LEU A 121 -6.44 -13.79 7.72
CA LEU A 121 -6.97 -12.47 8.06
C LEU A 121 -7.64 -12.50 9.43
N GLN A 122 -8.39 -13.55 9.74
CA GLN A 122 -9.00 -13.77 11.05
C GLN A 122 -7.94 -13.85 12.15
N LYS A 123 -6.80 -14.50 11.90
CA LYS A 123 -5.70 -14.59 12.86
C LYS A 123 -5.03 -13.25 13.12
N ILE A 124 -4.93 -12.41 12.11
CA ILE A 124 -4.33 -11.07 12.24
C ILE A 124 -5.26 -10.15 13.04
N PHE A 125 -6.57 -10.24 12.81
CA PHE A 125 -7.57 -9.38 13.43
C PHE A 125 -8.67 -10.21 14.11
N PRO A 126 -8.34 -10.96 15.17
CA PRO A 126 -9.29 -11.93 15.75
C PRO A 126 -10.55 -11.28 16.33
N ASP A 127 -10.47 -10.03 16.76
CA ASP A 127 -11.63 -9.33 17.35
C ASP A 127 -12.46 -8.58 16.32
N TYR A 128 -11.97 -8.44 15.12
CA TYR A 128 -12.61 -7.64 14.08
C TYR A 128 -13.06 -8.45 12.87
N VAL A 129 -12.21 -9.34 12.37
CA VAL A 129 -12.50 -10.19 11.20
C VAL A 129 -13.14 -11.48 11.66
N VAL A 130 -14.36 -11.72 11.19
CA VAL A 130 -15.17 -12.86 11.62
C VAL A 130 -15.77 -13.59 10.43
N GLU A 131 -16.03 -14.89 10.59
CA GLU A 131 -16.73 -15.68 9.57
C GLU A 131 -18.19 -15.94 9.94
N LYS A 132 -18.64 -15.43 11.09
CA LYS A 132 -20.04 -15.49 11.54
C LYS A 132 -20.37 -14.18 12.24
N LEU A 133 -21.57 -13.68 12.02
CA LEU A 133 -22.09 -12.50 12.70
C LEU A 133 -23.09 -12.91 13.78
N ASN A 134 -22.98 -12.25 14.94
CA ASN A 134 -23.94 -12.42 16.04
C ASN A 134 -25.02 -11.34 15.93
N GLN A 135 -26.15 -11.55 16.63
CA GLN A 135 -27.21 -10.54 16.71
C GLN A 135 -26.67 -9.19 17.21
N ALA A 136 -25.71 -9.22 18.14
CA ALA A 136 -25.09 -8.01 18.67
C ALA A 136 -24.29 -7.22 17.62
N ASP A 137 -23.89 -7.85 16.53
CA ASP A 137 -23.14 -7.19 15.45
C ASP A 137 -24.06 -6.48 14.45
N LEU A 138 -25.36 -6.72 14.54
CA LEU A 138 -26.36 -6.19 13.63
C LEU A 138 -27.20 -5.12 14.31
#